data_97cab4466bfb0e8596bfcd41d6bd803e
#
_entry.id   97cab4466bfb0e8596bfcd41d6bd803e
#
_cell.length_a   1.000
_cell.length_b   1.000
_cell.length_c   1.000
_cell.angle_alpha   90.00
_cell.angle_beta   90.00
_cell.angle_gamma   90.00
#
_symmetry.space_group_name_H-M   'P 1'
#
loop_
_entity.id
_entity.type
_entity.pdbx_description
1 polymer ?
#
loop_
_entity_poly.entity_id
_entity_poly.type
_entity_poly.pdbx_seq_one_letter_code
_entity_poly.pdbx_strand_id
1 'polypeptide(L)'
;KEIHTTLAMVHTYPDGDRDFSFYRNPGADMMLKEEEVPEELIKGTRIFHFGTLSMTHEGVRNATKKALRAAKEAGAVISFDPNLREPLWNSLDEAKEQVLYGLGLCDILKISDNEIQWLTGEEDFTKGVHWILERYHIPLILVSMGKEGSRAYYKDLIVEAKPFIQKNTIETTGAGDTFC
;
A
#
# COMPACT_ATOMS: atom_id res chain seq x y z
N LYS A 1 -24.06 -8.32 15.45
CA LYS A 1 -23.14 -7.89 14.39
C LYS A 1 -23.98 -7.50 13.20
N GLU A 2 -24.14 -6.19 13.01
CA GLU A 2 -25.11 -5.63 12.07
C GLU A 2 -24.49 -5.28 10.71
N ILE A 3 -23.14 -5.37 10.59
CA ILE A 3 -22.42 -4.98 9.38
C ILE A 3 -21.73 -6.20 8.80
N HIS A 4 -21.95 -6.41 7.51
CA HIS A 4 -21.37 -7.52 6.75
C HIS A 4 -19.90 -7.29 6.44
N THR A 5 -19.16 -8.36 6.19
CA THR A 5 -17.81 -8.24 5.64
C THR A 5 -17.86 -7.59 4.26
N THR A 6 -16.82 -6.89 3.90
CA THR A 6 -16.64 -6.39 2.53
C THR A 6 -16.65 -7.56 1.56
N LEU A 7 -17.36 -7.39 0.44
CA LEU A 7 -17.34 -8.30 -0.68
C LEU A 7 -16.64 -7.63 -1.85
N ALA A 8 -15.58 -8.24 -2.35
CA ALA A 8 -14.89 -7.84 -3.56
C ALA A 8 -15.18 -8.87 -4.67
N MET A 9 -15.79 -8.42 -5.75
CA MET A 9 -15.99 -9.23 -6.96
C MET A 9 -14.90 -8.89 -7.96
N VAL A 10 -14.21 -9.92 -8.44
CA VAL A 10 -13.15 -9.78 -9.44
C VAL A 10 -13.69 -10.23 -10.78
N HIS A 11 -13.62 -9.35 -11.77
CA HIS A 11 -13.90 -9.67 -13.16
C HIS A 11 -12.57 -9.75 -13.91
N THR A 12 -12.29 -10.90 -14.52
CA THR A 12 -11.07 -11.14 -15.30
C THR A 12 -11.37 -11.03 -16.79
N TYR A 13 -10.51 -10.32 -17.52
CA TYR A 13 -10.60 -10.16 -18.96
C TYR A 13 -9.75 -11.22 -19.71
N PRO A 14 -10.03 -11.50 -21.00
CA PRO A 14 -9.28 -12.51 -21.75
C PRO A 14 -7.78 -12.20 -21.95
N ASP A 15 -7.38 -10.94 -21.82
CA ASP A 15 -5.97 -10.48 -21.88
C ASP A 15 -5.22 -10.65 -20.55
N GLY A 16 -5.91 -11.15 -19.50
CA GLY A 16 -5.37 -11.33 -18.15
C GLY A 16 -5.45 -10.09 -17.25
N ASP A 17 -6.07 -9.01 -17.74
CA ASP A 17 -6.41 -7.86 -16.91
C ASP A 17 -7.64 -8.13 -16.06
N ARG A 18 -7.91 -7.29 -15.07
CA ARG A 18 -8.99 -7.47 -14.10
C ARG A 18 -9.58 -6.16 -13.65
N ASP A 19 -10.85 -6.22 -13.26
CA ASP A 19 -11.56 -5.13 -12.64
C ASP A 19 -12.19 -5.60 -11.31
N PHE A 20 -12.43 -4.67 -10.41
CA PHE A 20 -12.96 -4.93 -9.07
C PHE A 20 -14.24 -4.15 -8.83
N SER A 21 -15.26 -4.84 -8.34
CA SER A 21 -16.45 -4.23 -7.79
C SER A 21 -16.53 -4.51 -6.29
N PHE A 22 -16.67 -3.44 -5.48
CA PHE A 22 -16.68 -3.55 -4.04
C PHE A 22 -18.04 -3.25 -3.44
N TYR A 23 -18.54 -4.17 -2.59
CA TYR A 23 -19.65 -3.95 -1.69
C TYR A 23 -19.11 -3.66 -0.29
N ARG A 24 -18.83 -2.38 -0.03
CA ARG A 24 -18.11 -1.87 1.15
C ARG A 24 -18.71 -0.57 1.68
N ASN A 25 -20.05 -0.48 1.76
CA ASN A 25 -20.72 0.75 2.19
C ASN A 25 -21.82 0.48 3.25
N PRO A 26 -21.46 0.32 4.55
CA PRO A 26 -20.11 0.07 5.07
C PRO A 26 -19.72 -1.40 5.02
N GLY A 27 -18.41 -1.70 4.99
CA GLY A 27 -17.86 -3.02 5.26
C GLY A 27 -17.40 -3.15 6.71
N ALA A 28 -17.38 -4.36 7.27
CA ALA A 28 -16.97 -4.59 8.65
C ALA A 28 -15.50 -4.17 8.93
N ASP A 29 -14.65 -4.24 7.91
CA ASP A 29 -13.26 -3.79 7.98
C ASP A 29 -13.12 -2.28 8.22
N MET A 30 -14.12 -1.48 7.84
CA MET A 30 -14.15 -0.03 8.08
C MET A 30 -14.51 0.32 9.52
N MET A 31 -15.05 -0.64 10.28
CA MET A 31 -15.65 -0.42 11.61
C MET A 31 -14.66 -0.68 12.76
N LEU A 32 -13.41 -1.00 12.47
CA LEU A 32 -12.38 -1.15 13.50
C LEU A 32 -12.16 0.19 14.20
N LYS A 33 -12.23 0.19 15.53
CA LYS A 33 -12.09 1.37 16.36
C LYS A 33 -10.73 1.39 17.07
N GLU A 34 -10.32 2.57 17.52
CA GLU A 34 -9.07 2.75 18.23
C GLU A 34 -8.97 1.89 19.51
N GLU A 35 -10.07 1.76 20.26
CA GLU A 35 -10.10 0.93 21.48
C GLU A 35 -9.98 -0.57 21.22
N GLU A 36 -10.21 -1.02 19.98
CA GLU A 36 -10.09 -2.42 19.59
C GLU A 36 -8.67 -2.80 19.12
N VAL A 37 -7.76 -1.82 19.02
CA VAL A 37 -6.38 -2.04 18.61
C VAL A 37 -5.60 -2.77 19.70
N PRO A 38 -5.07 -3.99 19.46
CA PRO A 38 -4.36 -4.78 20.45
C PRO A 38 -2.90 -4.31 20.59
N GLU A 39 -2.66 -3.22 21.28
CA GLU A 39 -1.33 -2.58 21.39
C GLU A 39 -0.22 -3.54 21.84
N GLU A 40 -0.50 -4.42 22.81
CA GLU A 40 0.51 -5.38 23.32
C GLU A 40 0.94 -6.40 22.25
N LEU A 41 0.03 -6.77 21.34
CA LEU A 41 0.38 -7.61 20.18
C LEU A 41 1.28 -6.84 19.22
N ILE A 42 0.94 -5.59 18.97
CA ILE A 42 1.69 -4.71 18.05
C ILE A 42 3.09 -4.42 18.59
N LYS A 43 3.23 -4.13 19.86
CA LYS A 43 4.52 -3.90 20.54
C LYS A 43 5.46 -5.09 20.45
N GLY A 44 4.94 -6.30 20.29
CA GLY A 44 5.72 -7.52 20.10
C GLY A 44 6.17 -7.77 18.65
N THR A 45 5.79 -6.92 17.69
CA THR A 45 6.13 -7.13 16.28
C THR A 45 7.50 -6.57 15.93
N ARG A 46 8.19 -7.23 14.98
CA ARG A 46 9.44 -6.73 14.41
C ARG A 46 9.22 -5.84 13.19
N ILE A 47 8.17 -6.14 12.43
CA ILE A 47 7.76 -5.39 11.25
C ILE A 47 6.26 -5.15 11.37
N PHE A 48 5.84 -3.92 11.18
CA PHE A 48 4.44 -3.54 11.06
C PHE A 48 4.16 -3.10 9.63
N HIS A 49 3.35 -3.88 8.92
CA HIS A 49 2.97 -3.57 7.54
C HIS A 49 1.57 -2.96 7.49
N PHE A 50 1.38 -1.94 6.67
CA PHE A 50 0.08 -1.32 6.42
C PHE A 50 -0.05 -0.82 4.99
N GLY A 51 -1.29 -0.56 4.59
CA GLY A 51 -1.64 0.02 3.30
C GLY A 51 -2.76 1.03 3.42
N THR A 52 -3.18 1.63 2.31
CA THR A 52 -4.17 2.72 2.34
C THR A 52 -5.62 2.24 2.45
N LEU A 53 -5.92 0.97 2.26
CA LEU A 53 -7.28 0.45 2.43
C LEU A 53 -7.84 0.67 3.83
N SER A 54 -7.00 0.57 4.86
CA SER A 54 -7.36 0.90 6.23
C SER A 54 -7.32 2.40 6.56
N MET A 55 -7.10 3.25 5.55
CA MET A 55 -7.06 4.71 5.67
C MET A 55 -8.26 5.40 4.98
N THR A 56 -9.13 4.64 4.32
CA THR A 56 -10.25 5.14 3.51
C THR A 56 -11.43 5.69 4.32
N HIS A 57 -11.55 5.34 5.61
CA HIS A 57 -12.64 5.77 6.49
C HIS A 57 -12.09 6.22 7.83
N GLU A 58 -12.66 7.27 8.42
CA GLU A 58 -12.14 7.92 9.62
C GLU A 58 -11.91 6.95 10.78
N GLY A 59 -12.88 6.09 11.10
CA GLY A 59 -12.78 5.16 12.23
C GLY A 59 -11.57 4.23 12.11
N VAL A 60 -11.48 3.47 11.02
CA VAL A 60 -10.36 2.53 10.78
C VAL A 60 -9.04 3.27 10.54
N ARG A 61 -9.07 4.49 10.00
CA ARG A 61 -7.90 5.36 9.86
C ARG A 61 -7.30 5.70 11.21
N ASN A 62 -8.13 6.09 12.17
CA ASN A 62 -7.70 6.39 13.52
C ASN A 62 -7.13 5.16 14.22
N ALA A 63 -7.76 3.99 14.07
CA ALA A 63 -7.24 2.72 14.56
C ALA A 63 -5.88 2.39 13.95
N THR A 64 -5.73 2.56 12.62
CA THR A 64 -4.45 2.35 11.91
C THR A 64 -3.37 3.30 12.41
N LYS A 65 -3.69 4.59 12.58
CA LYS A 65 -2.75 5.59 13.14
C LYS A 65 -2.33 5.26 14.57
N LYS A 66 -3.24 4.75 15.40
CA LYS A 66 -2.91 4.26 16.75
C LYS A 66 -1.97 3.06 16.69
N ALA A 67 -2.25 2.08 15.83
CA ALA A 67 -1.40 0.92 15.65
C ALA A 67 0.02 1.30 15.18
N LEU A 68 0.12 2.24 14.23
CA LEU A 68 1.39 2.77 13.75
C LEU A 68 2.20 3.45 14.86
N ARG A 69 1.55 4.26 15.72
CA ARG A 69 2.23 4.87 16.86
C ARG A 69 2.79 3.81 17.80
N ALA A 70 1.97 2.82 18.20
CA ALA A 70 2.40 1.73 19.07
C ALA A 70 3.57 0.92 18.48
N ALA A 71 3.53 0.61 17.19
CA ALA A 71 4.60 -0.10 16.48
C ALA A 71 5.91 0.73 16.47
N LYS A 72 5.81 2.02 16.15
CA LYS A 72 6.96 2.92 16.08
C LYS A 72 7.60 3.15 17.45
N GLU A 73 6.80 3.33 18.50
CA GLU A 73 7.25 3.44 19.89
C GLU A 73 7.96 2.17 20.38
N ALA A 74 7.54 1.00 19.90
CA ALA A 74 8.18 -0.28 20.18
C ALA A 74 9.44 -0.55 19.33
N GLY A 75 9.79 0.33 18.38
CA GLY A 75 10.95 0.16 17.50
C GLY A 75 10.75 -0.83 16.37
N ALA A 76 9.52 -1.15 16.00
CA ALA A 76 9.24 -1.98 14.84
C ALA A 76 9.60 -1.24 13.53
N VAL A 77 10.07 -1.99 12.54
CA VAL A 77 10.24 -1.51 11.16
C VAL A 77 8.86 -1.28 10.54
N ILE A 78 8.63 -0.12 9.99
CA ILE A 78 7.36 0.23 9.36
C ILE A 78 7.44 -0.03 7.86
N SER A 79 6.64 -0.96 7.37
CA SER A 79 6.52 -1.30 5.94
C SER A 79 5.20 -0.76 5.40
N PHE A 80 5.25 -0.08 4.27
CA PHE A 80 4.10 0.56 3.65
C PHE A 80 3.95 0.18 2.17
N ASP A 81 2.75 -0.23 1.78
CA ASP A 81 2.30 -0.35 0.39
C ASP A 81 1.05 0.53 0.21
N PRO A 82 1.10 1.64 -0.53
CA PRO A 82 -0.09 2.46 -0.80
C PRO A 82 -1.25 1.61 -1.31
N ASN A 83 -1.00 0.74 -2.25
CA ASN A 83 -1.96 -0.20 -2.82
C ASN A 83 -3.29 0.50 -3.16
N LEU A 84 -3.19 1.60 -3.89
CA LEU A 84 -4.30 2.51 -4.16
C LEU A 84 -5.47 1.80 -4.84
N ARG A 85 -6.65 2.04 -4.32
CA ARG A 85 -7.92 1.63 -4.91
C ARG A 85 -8.82 2.87 -5.00
N GLU A 86 -8.66 3.62 -6.09
CA GLU A 86 -9.35 4.90 -6.29
C GLU A 86 -10.87 4.85 -6.01
N PRO A 87 -11.63 3.80 -6.43
CA PRO A 87 -13.07 3.76 -6.19
C PRO A 87 -13.48 3.67 -4.71
N LEU A 88 -12.53 3.42 -3.80
CA LEU A 88 -12.82 3.31 -2.36
C LEU A 88 -12.60 4.62 -1.60
N TRP A 89 -12.19 5.68 -2.29
CA TRP A 89 -11.92 6.99 -1.70
C TRP A 89 -13.03 7.99 -1.99
N ASN A 90 -13.30 8.91 -1.08
CA ASN A 90 -14.23 10.01 -1.31
C ASN A 90 -13.64 11.03 -2.31
N SER A 91 -12.31 11.19 -2.30
CA SER A 91 -11.58 12.00 -3.28
C SER A 91 -10.14 11.51 -3.42
N LEU A 92 -9.52 11.78 -4.57
CA LEU A 92 -8.11 11.48 -4.80
C LEU A 92 -7.19 12.38 -3.98
N ASP A 93 -7.63 13.57 -3.60
CA ASP A 93 -6.87 14.46 -2.71
C ASP A 93 -6.77 13.85 -1.30
N GLU A 94 -7.86 13.27 -0.77
CA GLU A 94 -7.85 12.54 0.50
C GLU A 94 -6.93 11.32 0.41
N ALA A 95 -7.00 10.55 -0.68
CA ALA A 95 -6.11 9.43 -0.92
C ALA A 95 -4.64 9.88 -0.91
N LYS A 96 -4.32 10.94 -1.63
CA LYS A 96 -2.97 11.51 -1.71
C LYS A 96 -2.45 11.96 -0.35
N GLU A 97 -3.28 12.61 0.44
CA GLU A 97 -2.94 13.01 1.81
C GLU A 97 -2.53 11.80 2.67
N GLN A 98 -3.30 10.70 2.62
CA GLN A 98 -3.00 9.52 3.41
C GLN A 98 -1.78 8.75 2.88
N VAL A 99 -1.53 8.74 1.57
CA VAL A 99 -0.28 8.21 1.00
C VAL A 99 0.93 9.01 1.50
N LEU A 100 0.88 10.34 1.41
CA LEU A 100 1.95 11.22 1.92
C LEU A 100 2.19 11.04 3.42
N TYR A 101 1.12 10.83 4.20
CA TYR A 101 1.24 10.49 5.61
C TYR A 101 2.00 9.18 5.82
N GLY A 102 1.70 8.14 5.04
CA GLY A 102 2.40 6.86 5.08
C GLY A 102 3.89 6.98 4.72
N LEU A 103 4.22 7.76 3.68
CA LEU A 103 5.60 8.03 3.28
C LEU A 103 6.43 8.70 4.39
N GLY A 104 5.79 9.58 5.18
CA GLY A 104 6.44 10.25 6.31
C GLY A 104 6.77 9.33 7.51
N LEU A 105 6.29 8.09 7.49
CA LEU A 105 6.43 7.17 8.62
C LEU A 105 7.17 5.89 8.30
N CYS A 106 7.18 5.45 7.04
CA CYS A 106 7.70 4.14 6.67
C CYS A 106 9.21 4.09 6.55
N ASP A 107 9.76 2.92 6.88
CA ASP A 107 11.17 2.55 6.68
C ASP A 107 11.34 1.76 5.39
N ILE A 108 10.30 1.03 4.98
CA ILE A 108 10.23 0.28 3.73
C ILE A 108 8.99 0.74 2.97
N LEU A 109 9.19 1.23 1.77
CA LEU A 109 8.11 1.55 0.83
C LEU A 109 8.11 0.51 -0.29
N LYS A 110 7.01 -0.18 -0.48
CA LYS A 110 6.72 -0.85 -1.75
C LYS A 110 5.68 0.00 -2.49
N ILE A 111 5.92 0.27 -3.75
CA ILE A 111 5.03 1.11 -4.57
C ILE A 111 5.14 0.68 -6.04
N SER A 112 4.08 0.83 -6.82
CA SER A 112 4.13 0.58 -8.25
C SER A 112 4.58 1.83 -9.03
N ASP A 113 5.10 1.64 -10.24
CA ASP A 113 5.46 2.71 -11.17
C ASP A 113 4.26 3.63 -11.46
N ASN A 114 3.07 3.07 -11.66
CA ASN A 114 1.84 3.81 -11.88
C ASN A 114 1.44 4.66 -10.65
N GLU A 115 1.58 4.13 -9.45
CA GLU A 115 1.31 4.87 -8.22
C GLU A 115 2.29 6.02 -8.01
N ILE A 116 3.57 5.82 -8.38
CA ILE A 116 4.57 6.90 -8.36
C ILE A 116 4.16 8.03 -9.30
N GLN A 117 3.77 7.69 -10.54
CA GLN A 117 3.33 8.67 -11.53
C GLN A 117 2.09 9.45 -11.04
N TRP A 118 1.10 8.74 -10.52
CA TRP A 118 -0.10 9.35 -9.94
C TRP A 118 0.23 10.29 -8.78
N LEU A 119 1.10 9.86 -7.88
CA LEU A 119 1.45 10.59 -6.66
C LEU A 119 2.23 11.87 -6.96
N THR A 120 3.22 11.78 -7.86
CA THR A 120 4.20 12.83 -8.11
C THR A 120 3.86 13.70 -9.31
N GLY A 121 3.07 13.18 -10.25
CA GLY A 121 2.82 13.81 -11.55
C GLY A 121 3.98 13.66 -12.55
N GLU A 122 5.04 12.92 -12.19
CA GLU A 122 6.20 12.68 -13.06
C GLU A 122 5.90 11.51 -14.01
N GLU A 123 6.04 11.71 -15.31
CA GLU A 123 5.88 10.63 -16.31
C GLU A 123 6.95 9.55 -16.17
N ASP A 124 8.18 9.96 -15.84
CA ASP A 124 9.31 9.07 -15.54
C ASP A 124 9.29 8.68 -14.06
N PHE A 125 8.94 7.43 -13.78
CA PHE A 125 8.90 6.94 -12.39
C PHE A 125 10.25 7.05 -11.66
N THR A 126 11.39 7.05 -12.38
CA THR A 126 12.70 7.27 -11.76
C THR A 126 12.82 8.67 -11.18
N LYS A 127 12.32 9.70 -11.90
CA LYS A 127 12.21 11.04 -11.37
C LYS A 127 11.23 11.11 -10.20
N GLY A 128 10.13 10.37 -10.30
CA GLY A 128 9.18 10.24 -9.20
C GLY A 128 9.79 9.63 -7.94
N VAL A 129 10.64 8.61 -8.07
CA VAL A 129 11.40 8.05 -6.93
C VAL A 129 12.34 9.09 -6.33
N HIS A 130 13.06 9.86 -7.15
CA HIS A 130 13.91 10.94 -6.66
C HIS A 130 13.09 12.01 -5.92
N TRP A 131 11.90 12.36 -6.44
CA TRP A 131 10.98 13.28 -5.77
C TRP A 131 10.60 12.78 -4.37
N ILE A 132 10.37 11.46 -4.21
CA ILE A 132 10.10 10.83 -2.91
C ILE A 132 11.32 10.91 -2.00
N LEU A 133 12.49 10.50 -2.50
CA LEU A 133 13.75 10.45 -1.70
C LEU A 133 14.21 11.83 -1.22
N GLU A 134 13.98 12.88 -2.00
CA GLU A 134 14.31 14.25 -1.60
C GLU A 134 13.44 14.78 -0.44
N ARG A 135 12.23 14.24 -0.27
CA ARG A 135 11.23 14.73 0.71
C ARG A 135 11.07 13.82 1.91
N TYR A 136 11.36 12.54 1.73
CA TYR A 136 11.13 11.52 2.75
C TYR A 136 12.38 10.67 2.95
N HIS A 137 12.75 10.45 4.21
CA HIS A 137 13.89 9.60 4.56
C HIS A 137 13.44 8.12 4.62
N ILE A 138 13.26 7.50 3.47
CA ILE A 138 12.85 6.10 3.36
C ILE A 138 14.08 5.25 3.02
N PRO A 139 14.57 4.42 3.95
CA PRO A 139 15.78 3.61 3.75
C PRO A 139 15.72 2.63 2.59
N LEU A 140 14.54 2.05 2.32
CA LEU A 140 14.34 1.07 1.25
C LEU A 140 13.07 1.37 0.47
N ILE A 141 13.22 1.57 -0.84
CA ILE A 141 12.08 1.68 -1.76
C ILE A 141 12.11 0.51 -2.74
N LEU A 142 11.02 -0.22 -2.83
CA LEU A 142 10.79 -1.33 -3.75
C LEU A 142 9.75 -0.91 -4.78
N VAL A 143 10.14 -0.82 -6.05
CA VAL A 143 9.25 -0.45 -7.14
C VAL A 143 8.87 -1.68 -7.95
N SER A 144 7.58 -1.98 -8.04
CA SER A 144 7.04 -2.99 -8.94
C SER A 144 6.65 -2.35 -10.28
N MET A 145 7.08 -2.95 -11.39
CA MET A 145 6.90 -2.42 -12.75
C MET A 145 6.18 -3.45 -13.66
N GLY A 146 5.28 -4.25 -13.07
CA GLY A 146 4.53 -5.26 -13.79
C GLY A 146 5.42 -6.19 -14.62
N LYS A 147 5.21 -6.22 -15.91
CA LYS A 147 5.96 -7.06 -16.86
C LYS A 147 7.41 -6.62 -17.07
N GLU A 148 7.77 -5.44 -16.65
CA GLU A 148 9.14 -4.90 -16.71
C GLU A 148 10.01 -5.35 -15.52
N GLY A 149 9.41 -6.00 -14.52
CA GLY A 149 10.12 -6.53 -13.35
C GLY A 149 10.03 -5.62 -12.14
N SER A 150 11.13 -5.43 -11.44
CA SER A 150 11.17 -4.61 -10.23
C SER A 150 12.51 -3.91 -10.05
N ARG A 151 12.51 -2.84 -9.24
CA ARG A 151 13.70 -2.09 -8.90
C ARG A 151 13.70 -1.78 -7.41
N ALA A 152 14.86 -1.95 -6.77
CA ALA A 152 15.06 -1.59 -5.37
C ALA A 152 16.05 -0.44 -5.26
N TYR A 153 15.76 0.51 -4.37
CA TYR A 153 16.61 1.63 -4.02
C TYR A 153 16.97 1.53 -2.54
N TYR A 154 18.25 1.39 -2.24
CA TYR A 154 18.76 1.31 -0.87
C TYR A 154 20.05 2.12 -0.77
N LYS A 155 20.05 3.25 -0.09
CA LYS A 155 21.18 4.20 -0.08
C LYS A 155 21.58 4.57 -1.52
N ASP A 156 22.83 4.35 -1.88
CA ASP A 156 23.38 4.61 -3.22
C ASP A 156 23.24 3.41 -4.17
N LEU A 157 22.64 2.30 -3.69
CA LEU A 157 22.45 1.10 -4.49
C LEU A 157 21.11 1.13 -5.21
N ILE A 158 21.16 0.82 -6.50
CA ILE A 158 19.97 0.52 -7.31
C ILE A 158 20.13 -0.89 -7.84
N VAL A 159 19.17 -1.76 -7.51
CA VAL A 159 19.15 -3.15 -7.96
C VAL A 159 17.92 -3.38 -8.82
N GLU A 160 18.12 -3.94 -10.01
CA GLU A 160 17.05 -4.30 -10.93
C GLU A 160 16.89 -5.81 -10.98
N ALA A 161 15.63 -6.27 -10.95
CA ALA A 161 15.29 -7.67 -11.14
C ALA A 161 14.35 -7.80 -12.34
N LYS A 162 14.71 -8.71 -13.27
CA LYS A 162 13.87 -9.04 -14.42
C LYS A 162 12.68 -9.88 -13.96
N PRO A 163 11.54 -9.78 -14.65
CA PRO A 163 10.37 -10.57 -14.30
C PRO A 163 10.58 -12.06 -14.66
N PHE A 164 9.94 -12.92 -13.89
CA PHE A 164 9.76 -14.32 -14.29
C PHE A 164 8.50 -14.42 -15.17
N ILE A 165 8.70 -14.45 -16.47
CA ILE A 165 7.58 -14.50 -17.42
C ILE A 165 6.92 -15.87 -17.38
N GLN A 166 5.67 -15.92 -16.96
CA GLN A 166 4.82 -17.10 -17.00
C GLN A 166 3.95 -17.07 -18.26
N LYS A 167 4.00 -18.16 -19.05
CA LYS A 167 3.24 -18.25 -20.31
C LYS A 167 1.73 -18.49 -20.11
N ASN A 168 1.35 -18.98 -18.93
CA ASN A 168 -0.01 -19.41 -18.60
C ASN A 168 -0.57 -18.65 -17.40
N THR A 169 -0.32 -17.35 -17.31
CA THR A 169 -0.92 -16.51 -16.26
C THR A 169 -2.40 -16.36 -16.53
N ILE A 170 -3.24 -16.82 -15.59
CA ILE A 170 -4.70 -16.71 -15.68
C ILE A 170 -5.14 -15.33 -15.20
N GLU A 171 -4.56 -14.87 -14.09
CA GLU A 171 -4.84 -13.55 -13.51
C GLU A 171 -3.71 -13.15 -12.54
N THR A 172 -3.67 -11.88 -12.13
CA THR A 172 -2.55 -11.31 -11.34
C THR A 172 -2.99 -10.76 -9.99
N THR A 173 -4.17 -11.16 -9.46
CA THR A 173 -4.63 -10.75 -8.13
C THR A 173 -3.64 -11.20 -7.06
N GLY A 174 -3.27 -10.30 -6.16
CA GLY A 174 -2.31 -10.56 -5.09
C GLY A 174 -0.85 -10.61 -5.51
N ALA A 175 -0.50 -10.37 -6.78
CA ALA A 175 0.90 -10.36 -7.22
C ALA A 175 1.69 -9.24 -6.52
N GLY A 176 1.08 -8.05 -6.35
CA GLY A 176 1.65 -6.95 -5.58
C GLY A 176 1.84 -7.30 -4.11
N ASP A 177 0.80 -7.89 -3.50
CA ASP A 177 0.82 -8.27 -2.07
C ASP A 177 1.86 -9.38 -1.79
N THR A 178 2.07 -10.29 -2.76
CA THR A 178 3.09 -11.35 -2.65
C THR A 178 4.52 -10.80 -2.78
N PHE A 179 4.67 -9.65 -3.44
CA PHE A 179 5.96 -8.98 -3.60
C PHE A 179 6.40 -8.24 -2.33
N CYS A 180 5.45 -7.84 -1.47
CA CYS A 180 5.74 -7.25 -0.16
C CYS A 180 6.26 -8.31 0.80
#